data_16bd053233edd811f70280fed7707adf
#
_entry.id   16bd053233edd811f70280fed7707adf
#
_cell.length_a   1.000
_cell.length_b   1.000
_cell.length_c   1.000
_cell.angle_alpha   90.00
_cell.angle_beta   90.00
_cell.angle_gamma   90.00
#
_symmetry.space_group_name_H-M   'P 1'
#
loop_
_entity.id
_entity.type
_entity.pdbx_description
1 polymer ?
#
loop_
_entity_poly.entity_id
_entity_poly.type
_entity_poly.pdbx_seq_one_letter_code
_entity_poly.pdbx_strand_id
1 'polypeptide(L)'
;GIGLTAFLNRLYTEVHGDSLVGSGAQDMVNAFYAVLAQRAPNQQAPNIVILVSDEATTYRPEMEWLASQLRQLGKRVHVFHPDDVMPLGEDICVGIDGDPQKVDVIYRFWELFDLANVSIANFLLKAGEAAQVRLTPPMRPFQEEKLNLALFHHHILEDFWRENLSKQSYKVLAKVIPQTWVMDPVELPPNAVLDAPLIGSKPITDWSQLIEASKKERNLIIKISGFHESAWGARSVTLGSDSSRADWESAIQQAITMADTSLHILQTYEKPKRLRHPVYRDDGSLYQMEGRLRLCPYYFVDEPNNEAKLEGILATLCPADKKIIHGMKDAALLPCVEAS
;
A
#
# COMPACT_ATOMS: atom_id res chain seq x y z
N GLY A 1 -4.44 -6.65 4.41
CA GLY A 1 -4.60 -6.17 5.79
C GLY A 1 -5.99 -5.64 6.15
N ILE A 2 -6.91 -5.42 5.19
CA ILE A 2 -8.27 -4.91 5.47
C ILE A 2 -9.07 -5.92 6.29
N GLY A 3 -9.12 -7.18 5.86
CA GLY A 3 -9.85 -8.24 6.54
C GLY A 3 -9.25 -8.56 7.91
N LEU A 4 -7.93 -8.60 8.01
CA LEU A 4 -7.23 -8.80 9.28
C LEU A 4 -7.53 -7.67 10.28
N THR A 5 -7.51 -6.42 9.82
CA THR A 5 -7.82 -5.26 10.67
C THR A 5 -9.28 -5.31 11.15
N ALA A 6 -10.20 -5.61 10.24
CA ALA A 6 -11.62 -5.76 10.59
C ALA A 6 -11.86 -6.90 11.56
N PHE A 7 -11.16 -8.05 11.39
CA PHE A 7 -11.21 -9.16 12.31
C PHE A 7 -10.71 -8.79 13.72
N LEU A 8 -9.55 -8.13 13.79
CA LEU A 8 -8.99 -7.65 15.06
C LEU A 8 -9.92 -6.64 15.73
N ASN A 9 -10.47 -5.68 14.98
CA ASN A 9 -11.43 -4.73 15.53
C ASN A 9 -12.63 -5.44 16.16
N ARG A 10 -13.25 -6.40 15.48
CA ARG A 10 -14.38 -7.16 16.03
C ARG A 10 -14.01 -7.94 17.29
N LEU A 11 -12.84 -8.61 17.28
CA LEU A 11 -12.36 -9.36 18.43
C LEU A 11 -12.13 -8.46 19.64
N TYR A 12 -11.54 -7.29 19.45
CA TYR A 12 -11.21 -6.37 20.53
C TYR A 12 -12.39 -5.48 20.96
N THR A 13 -13.42 -5.33 20.13
CA THR A 13 -14.63 -4.57 20.49
C THR A 13 -15.33 -5.16 21.74
N GLU A 14 -15.26 -6.46 21.95
CA GLU A 14 -15.77 -7.11 23.15
C GLU A 14 -15.15 -6.58 24.45
N VAL A 15 -13.91 -6.08 24.38
CA VAL A 15 -13.15 -5.57 25.52
C VAL A 15 -13.14 -4.03 25.56
N HIS A 16 -13.01 -3.39 24.40
CA HIS A 16 -12.82 -1.93 24.30
C HIS A 16 -14.07 -1.16 23.86
N GLY A 17 -15.13 -1.85 23.47
CA GLY A 17 -16.33 -1.22 22.94
C GLY A 17 -16.05 -0.46 21.63
N ASP A 18 -16.88 0.54 21.34
CA ASP A 18 -16.83 1.32 20.08
C ASP A 18 -15.70 2.37 20.02
N SER A 19 -14.75 2.34 20.95
CA SER A 19 -13.60 3.27 20.94
C SER A 19 -12.51 2.90 19.94
N LEU A 20 -12.62 1.74 19.29
CA LEU A 20 -11.66 1.33 18.25
C LEU A 20 -11.94 2.06 16.95
N VAL A 21 -10.87 2.53 16.29
CA VAL A 21 -10.98 3.11 14.94
C VAL A 21 -11.43 2.03 13.96
N GLY A 22 -12.58 2.25 13.31
CA GLY A 22 -13.19 1.28 12.39
C GLY A 22 -14.07 0.23 13.09
N SER A 23 -14.55 0.53 14.29
CA SER A 23 -15.61 -0.22 14.98
C SER A 23 -16.93 0.54 14.97
N GLY A 24 -18.00 -0.06 15.50
CA GLY A 24 -19.30 0.57 15.61
C GLY A 24 -20.32 0.13 14.54
N ALA A 25 -21.37 0.91 14.34
CA ALA A 25 -22.49 0.56 13.48
C ALA A 25 -22.11 0.42 11.99
N GLN A 26 -21.14 1.18 11.54
CA GLN A 26 -20.48 1.01 10.24
C GLN A 26 -19.05 0.54 10.47
N ASP A 27 -18.89 -0.75 10.76
CA ASP A 27 -17.58 -1.34 10.88
C ASP A 27 -16.85 -1.40 9.52
N MET A 28 -15.55 -1.65 9.57
CA MET A 28 -14.68 -1.69 8.40
C MET A 28 -15.16 -2.68 7.31
N VAL A 29 -15.90 -3.76 7.68
CA VAL A 29 -16.48 -4.72 6.74
C VAL A 29 -17.57 -4.06 5.91
N ASN A 30 -18.48 -3.34 6.56
CA ASN A 30 -19.56 -2.61 5.88
C ASN A 30 -19.01 -1.43 5.07
N ALA A 31 -18.05 -0.70 5.60
CA ALA A 31 -17.39 0.40 4.90
C ALA A 31 -16.67 -0.08 3.63
N PHE A 32 -15.96 -1.23 3.70
CA PHE A 32 -15.35 -1.84 2.52
C PHE A 32 -16.40 -2.22 1.46
N TYR A 33 -17.50 -2.86 1.87
CA TYR A 33 -18.58 -3.16 0.93
C TYR A 33 -19.17 -1.90 0.28
N ALA A 34 -19.38 -0.84 1.05
CA ALA A 34 -19.93 0.41 0.52
C ALA A 34 -19.06 1.01 -0.58
N VAL A 35 -17.73 1.01 -0.38
CA VAL A 35 -16.75 1.47 -1.41
C VAL A 35 -16.84 0.64 -2.69
N LEU A 36 -17.02 -0.67 -2.58
CA LEU A 36 -17.16 -1.52 -3.77
C LEU A 36 -18.52 -1.34 -4.43
N ALA A 37 -19.61 -1.31 -3.65
CA ALA A 37 -20.96 -1.22 -4.17
C ALA A 37 -21.26 0.12 -4.86
N GLN A 38 -20.68 1.23 -4.41
CA GLN A 38 -20.84 2.53 -5.07
C GLN A 38 -20.32 2.56 -6.51
N ARG A 39 -19.45 1.61 -6.89
CA ARG A 39 -18.98 1.45 -8.28
C ARG A 39 -20.10 0.96 -9.22
N ALA A 40 -21.13 0.35 -8.70
CA ALA A 40 -22.30 -0.13 -9.44
C ALA A 40 -23.59 0.61 -9.04
N PRO A 41 -23.69 1.92 -9.26
CA PRO A 41 -24.76 2.77 -8.69
C PRO A 41 -26.17 2.38 -9.13
N ASN A 42 -26.30 1.69 -10.25
CA ASN A 42 -27.62 1.26 -10.79
C ASN A 42 -28.06 -0.11 -10.24
N GLN A 43 -27.26 -0.75 -9.39
CA GLN A 43 -27.49 -2.08 -8.84
C GLN A 43 -27.78 -1.98 -7.34
N GLN A 44 -28.98 -2.37 -6.90
CA GLN A 44 -29.30 -2.39 -5.46
C GLN A 44 -28.52 -3.44 -4.68
N ALA A 45 -28.14 -4.54 -5.33
CA ALA A 45 -27.37 -5.64 -4.74
C ALA A 45 -26.35 -6.18 -5.75
N PRO A 46 -25.23 -5.46 -5.99
CA PRO A 46 -24.25 -5.87 -6.98
C PRO A 46 -23.61 -7.21 -6.61
N ASN A 47 -23.30 -8.01 -7.63
CA ASN A 47 -22.47 -9.20 -7.50
C ASN A 47 -21.00 -8.78 -7.57
N ILE A 48 -20.33 -8.84 -6.43
CA ILE A 48 -18.94 -8.38 -6.26
C ILE A 48 -18.04 -9.60 -6.17
N VAL A 49 -16.98 -9.58 -6.94
CA VAL A 49 -15.96 -10.64 -6.93
C VAL A 49 -14.60 -10.07 -6.54
N ILE A 50 -13.97 -10.69 -5.56
CA ILE A 50 -12.58 -10.43 -5.18
C ILE A 50 -11.73 -11.44 -5.92
N LEU A 51 -10.89 -10.98 -6.85
CA LEU A 51 -9.98 -11.84 -7.60
C LEU A 51 -8.60 -11.82 -6.97
N VAL A 52 -8.15 -12.96 -6.45
CA VAL A 52 -6.86 -13.12 -5.79
C VAL A 52 -5.95 -13.96 -6.68
N SER A 53 -4.83 -13.37 -7.16
CA SER A 53 -3.82 -14.07 -7.97
C SER A 53 -2.96 -15.02 -7.15
N ASP A 54 -2.16 -15.84 -7.82
CA ASP A 54 -1.22 -16.76 -7.18
C ASP A 54 -0.17 -16.02 -6.33
N GLU A 55 0.38 -14.91 -6.82
CA GLU A 55 1.34 -14.10 -6.06
C GLU A 55 0.73 -13.54 -4.76
N ALA A 56 -0.57 -13.26 -4.76
CA ALA A 56 -1.30 -12.76 -3.61
C ALA A 56 -1.98 -13.86 -2.76
N THR A 57 -1.73 -15.14 -3.05
CA THR A 57 -2.44 -16.28 -2.44
C THR A 57 -2.37 -16.32 -0.91
N THR A 58 -1.29 -15.79 -0.31
CA THR A 58 -1.13 -15.70 1.16
C THR A 58 -2.20 -14.83 1.82
N TYR A 59 -2.86 -13.95 1.07
CA TYR A 59 -3.95 -13.08 1.54
C TYR A 59 -5.34 -13.66 1.25
N ARG A 60 -5.44 -14.76 0.51
CA ARG A 60 -6.73 -15.36 0.18
C ARG A 60 -7.57 -15.71 1.42
N PRO A 61 -7.04 -16.31 2.49
CA PRO A 61 -7.85 -16.58 3.70
C PRO A 61 -8.46 -15.34 4.33
N GLU A 62 -7.74 -14.21 4.29
CA GLU A 62 -8.23 -12.90 4.75
C GLU A 62 -9.42 -12.41 3.91
N MET A 63 -9.32 -12.52 2.59
CA MET A 63 -10.38 -12.12 1.67
C MET A 63 -11.60 -13.04 1.75
N GLU A 64 -11.40 -14.34 1.94
CA GLU A 64 -12.48 -15.31 2.16
C GLU A 64 -13.24 -15.03 3.45
N TRP A 65 -12.53 -14.71 4.53
CA TRP A 65 -13.16 -14.32 5.78
C TRP A 65 -14.01 -13.05 5.58
N LEU A 66 -13.47 -12.02 4.95
CA LEU A 66 -14.16 -10.76 4.67
C LEU A 66 -15.42 -10.99 3.83
N ALA A 67 -15.30 -11.75 2.74
CA ALA A 67 -16.43 -12.12 1.90
C ALA A 67 -17.49 -12.93 2.66
N SER A 68 -17.08 -13.84 3.56
CA SER A 68 -18.00 -14.62 4.38
C SER A 68 -18.80 -13.74 5.34
N GLN A 69 -18.16 -12.74 5.96
CA GLN A 69 -18.87 -11.79 6.82
C GLN A 69 -19.91 -10.99 6.02
N LEU A 70 -19.57 -10.56 4.81
CA LEU A 70 -20.48 -9.84 3.93
C LEU A 70 -21.65 -10.72 3.46
N ARG A 71 -21.41 -12.01 3.14
CA ARG A 71 -22.49 -12.95 2.80
C ARG A 71 -23.45 -13.18 3.97
N GLN A 72 -22.95 -13.24 5.22
CA GLN A 72 -23.82 -13.31 6.41
C GLN A 72 -24.74 -12.09 6.55
N LEU A 73 -24.33 -10.94 6.01
CA LEU A 73 -25.14 -9.72 5.93
C LEU A 73 -26.02 -9.67 4.66
N GLY A 74 -26.17 -10.79 3.93
CA GLY A 74 -26.97 -10.86 2.72
C GLY A 74 -26.35 -10.20 1.49
N LYS A 75 -25.05 -9.88 1.51
CA LYS A 75 -24.33 -9.28 0.37
C LYS A 75 -23.79 -10.36 -0.55
N ARG A 76 -23.81 -10.10 -1.85
CA ARG A 76 -23.27 -11.01 -2.88
C ARG A 76 -21.80 -10.70 -3.10
N VAL A 77 -20.92 -11.30 -2.28
CA VAL A 77 -19.47 -11.11 -2.35
C VAL A 77 -18.79 -12.47 -2.31
N HIS A 78 -17.93 -12.74 -3.30
CA HIS A 78 -17.26 -14.01 -3.47
C HIS A 78 -15.77 -13.80 -3.78
N VAL A 79 -14.93 -14.79 -3.47
CA VAL A 79 -13.50 -14.78 -3.78
C VAL A 79 -13.21 -15.86 -4.80
N PHE A 80 -12.53 -15.49 -5.87
CA PHE A 80 -12.16 -16.39 -6.97
C PHE A 80 -10.69 -16.19 -7.36
N HIS A 81 -10.16 -17.15 -8.10
CA HIS A 81 -8.93 -16.97 -8.86
C HIS A 81 -9.23 -16.23 -10.18
N PRO A 82 -8.31 -15.45 -10.74
CA PRO A 82 -8.54 -14.83 -12.05
C PRO A 82 -8.96 -15.81 -13.15
N ASP A 83 -8.43 -17.04 -13.15
CA ASP A 83 -8.76 -18.08 -14.14
C ASP A 83 -10.18 -18.66 -14.00
N ASP A 84 -10.88 -18.39 -12.88
CA ASP A 84 -12.26 -18.81 -12.69
C ASP A 84 -13.26 -17.87 -13.39
N VAL A 85 -12.77 -16.78 -13.97
CA VAL A 85 -13.61 -15.81 -14.67
C VAL A 85 -13.88 -16.26 -16.10
N MET A 86 -15.15 -16.22 -16.49
CA MET A 86 -15.63 -16.68 -17.77
C MET A 86 -16.32 -15.55 -18.57
N PRO A 87 -15.95 -15.31 -19.84
CA PRO A 87 -16.74 -14.48 -20.71
C PRO A 87 -17.99 -15.24 -21.20
N LEU A 88 -19.16 -14.64 -21.06
CA LEU A 88 -20.41 -15.16 -21.61
C LEU A 88 -21.13 -14.05 -22.41
N GLY A 89 -20.95 -14.08 -23.74
CA GLY A 89 -21.37 -13.00 -24.61
C GLY A 89 -20.62 -11.70 -24.26
N GLU A 90 -21.36 -10.68 -23.87
CA GLU A 90 -20.79 -9.38 -23.41
C GLU A 90 -20.57 -9.35 -21.90
N ASP A 91 -21.02 -10.34 -21.15
CA ASP A 91 -20.96 -10.38 -19.70
C ASP A 91 -19.71 -11.10 -19.19
N ILE A 92 -19.24 -10.63 -18.04
CA ILE A 92 -18.21 -11.30 -17.24
C ILE A 92 -18.91 -12.11 -16.16
N CYS A 93 -18.65 -13.40 -16.10
CA CYS A 93 -19.29 -14.31 -15.18
C CYS A 93 -18.31 -15.11 -14.35
N VAL A 94 -18.79 -15.62 -13.22
CA VAL A 94 -18.14 -16.64 -12.39
C VAL A 94 -19.16 -17.73 -12.05
N GLY A 95 -18.69 -18.96 -11.79
CA GLY A 95 -19.57 -20.04 -11.36
C GLY A 95 -19.92 -19.94 -9.87
N ILE A 96 -21.17 -19.72 -9.54
CA ILE A 96 -21.67 -19.71 -8.16
C ILE A 96 -22.79 -20.78 -8.06
N ASP A 97 -22.63 -21.72 -7.15
CA ASP A 97 -23.58 -22.84 -6.93
C ASP A 97 -23.87 -23.65 -8.21
N GLY A 98 -22.89 -23.72 -9.12
CA GLY A 98 -22.99 -24.46 -10.38
C GLY A 98 -23.53 -23.65 -11.57
N ASP A 99 -24.01 -22.44 -11.34
CA ASP A 99 -24.56 -21.57 -12.39
C ASP A 99 -23.62 -20.38 -12.66
N PRO A 100 -23.46 -19.97 -13.94
CA PRO A 100 -22.73 -18.74 -14.26
C PRO A 100 -23.53 -17.52 -13.80
N GLN A 101 -22.90 -16.70 -13.01
CA GLN A 101 -23.46 -15.46 -12.48
C GLN A 101 -22.66 -14.26 -13.00
N LYS A 102 -23.38 -13.27 -13.54
CA LYS A 102 -22.78 -12.01 -13.99
C LYS A 102 -22.12 -11.29 -12.84
N VAL A 103 -20.91 -10.74 -13.08
CA VAL A 103 -20.14 -9.93 -12.15
C VAL A 103 -20.36 -8.46 -12.47
N ASP A 104 -20.73 -7.67 -11.47
CA ASP A 104 -20.93 -6.22 -11.60
C ASP A 104 -19.67 -5.43 -11.21
N VAL A 105 -18.97 -5.90 -10.18
CA VAL A 105 -17.75 -5.26 -9.67
C VAL A 105 -16.68 -6.30 -9.39
N ILE A 106 -15.49 -6.05 -9.86
CA ILE A 106 -14.28 -6.82 -9.53
C ILE A 106 -13.39 -5.99 -8.63
N TYR A 107 -13.11 -6.51 -7.42
CA TYR A 107 -12.00 -6.03 -6.62
C TYR A 107 -10.76 -6.85 -6.99
N ARG A 108 -9.81 -6.21 -7.72
CA ARG A 108 -8.57 -6.89 -8.08
C ARG A 108 -7.62 -6.94 -6.89
N PHE A 109 -7.21 -8.13 -6.53
CA PHE A 109 -6.27 -8.37 -5.45
C PHE A 109 -4.97 -8.98 -6.00
N TRP A 110 -4.30 -8.21 -6.84
CA TRP A 110 -2.94 -8.43 -7.34
C TRP A 110 -2.25 -7.10 -7.61
N GLU A 111 -0.93 -7.10 -7.59
CA GLU A 111 -0.12 -5.94 -7.97
C GLU A 111 0.02 -5.86 -9.50
N LEU A 112 0.19 -4.66 -10.05
CA LEU A 112 0.25 -4.50 -11.52
C LEU A 112 1.52 -5.08 -12.13
N PHE A 113 2.59 -5.27 -11.38
CA PHE A 113 3.76 -5.98 -11.89
C PHE A 113 3.46 -7.46 -12.21
N ASP A 114 2.44 -8.05 -11.56
CA ASP A 114 2.02 -9.44 -11.73
C ASP A 114 1.10 -9.65 -12.95
N LEU A 115 0.76 -8.60 -13.70
CA LEU A 115 -0.15 -8.68 -14.84
C LEU A 115 0.25 -9.72 -15.89
N ALA A 116 1.54 -9.97 -16.07
CA ALA A 116 2.02 -10.99 -17.02
C ALA A 116 1.60 -12.42 -16.61
N ASN A 117 1.36 -12.66 -15.33
CA ASN A 117 0.95 -13.94 -14.77
C ASN A 117 -0.58 -14.06 -14.60
N VAL A 118 -1.33 -12.97 -14.83
CA VAL A 118 -2.80 -12.97 -14.81
C VAL A 118 -3.31 -13.17 -16.22
N SER A 119 -3.64 -14.42 -16.58
CA SER A 119 -4.00 -14.85 -17.94
C SER A 119 -5.11 -14.01 -18.59
N ILE A 120 -6.09 -13.58 -17.78
CA ILE A 120 -7.25 -12.80 -18.23
C ILE A 120 -7.07 -11.28 -18.11
N ALA A 121 -5.89 -10.77 -17.74
CA ALA A 121 -5.68 -9.34 -17.47
C ALA A 121 -6.11 -8.44 -18.64
N ASN A 122 -5.70 -8.78 -19.87
CA ASN A 122 -6.08 -8.03 -21.06
C ASN A 122 -7.59 -8.07 -21.35
N PHE A 123 -8.24 -9.18 -21.06
CA PHE A 123 -9.69 -9.31 -21.19
C PHE A 123 -10.41 -8.43 -20.17
N LEU A 124 -9.99 -8.48 -18.90
CA LEU A 124 -10.55 -7.64 -17.83
C LEU A 124 -10.34 -6.14 -18.09
N LEU A 125 -9.18 -5.77 -18.63
CA LEU A 125 -8.90 -4.37 -18.99
C LEU A 125 -9.90 -3.87 -20.05
N LYS A 126 -10.07 -4.61 -21.15
CA LYS A 126 -11.02 -4.27 -22.21
C LYS A 126 -12.46 -4.24 -21.72
N ALA A 127 -12.86 -5.19 -20.89
CA ALA A 127 -14.20 -5.23 -20.32
C ALA A 127 -14.45 -4.05 -19.36
N GLY A 128 -13.43 -3.63 -18.61
CA GLY A 128 -13.50 -2.44 -17.76
C GLY A 128 -13.62 -1.15 -18.58
N GLU A 129 -12.86 -1.04 -19.68
CA GLU A 129 -12.95 0.09 -20.61
C GLU A 129 -14.32 0.17 -21.30
N ALA A 130 -14.89 -0.97 -21.69
CA ALA A 130 -16.23 -1.08 -22.25
C ALA A 130 -17.37 -0.92 -21.22
N ALA A 131 -17.03 -0.70 -19.96
CA ALA A 131 -17.97 -0.59 -18.83
C ALA A 131 -18.87 -1.82 -18.60
N GLN A 132 -18.47 -2.99 -19.10
CA GLN A 132 -19.16 -4.26 -18.89
C GLN A 132 -19.06 -4.75 -17.43
N VAL A 133 -17.95 -4.39 -16.77
CA VAL A 133 -17.69 -4.62 -15.35
C VAL A 133 -16.99 -3.41 -14.76
N ARG A 134 -17.16 -3.17 -13.48
CA ARG A 134 -16.40 -2.14 -12.75
C ARG A 134 -15.19 -2.76 -12.08
N LEU A 135 -14.01 -2.28 -12.43
CA LEU A 135 -12.74 -2.77 -11.88
C LEU A 135 -12.19 -1.79 -10.84
N THR A 136 -11.90 -2.29 -9.65
CA THR A 136 -11.33 -1.49 -8.55
C THR A 136 -10.31 -2.33 -7.75
N PRO A 137 -9.15 -1.80 -7.33
CA PRO A 137 -8.57 -0.55 -7.83
C PRO A 137 -8.38 -0.57 -9.35
N PRO A 138 -8.40 0.59 -10.03
CA PRO A 138 -8.21 0.62 -11.48
C PRO A 138 -6.80 0.16 -11.84
N MET A 139 -6.63 -0.42 -13.03
CA MET A 139 -5.31 -0.83 -13.53
C MET A 139 -4.52 0.38 -14.04
N ARG A 140 -4.11 1.24 -13.12
CA ARG A 140 -3.33 2.46 -13.41
C ARG A 140 -1.99 2.39 -12.71
N PRO A 141 -0.90 2.11 -13.44
CA PRO A 141 0.43 1.92 -12.89
C PRO A 141 0.90 3.02 -11.95
N PHE A 142 0.69 4.27 -12.33
CA PHE A 142 1.12 5.43 -11.54
C PHE A 142 0.49 5.50 -10.13
N GLN A 143 -0.62 4.80 -9.87
CA GLN A 143 -1.23 4.74 -8.53
C GLN A 143 -0.48 3.79 -7.58
N GLU A 144 0.34 2.89 -8.10
CA GLU A 144 1.14 1.93 -7.33
C GLU A 144 2.61 2.36 -7.19
N GLU A 145 2.97 3.54 -7.70
CA GLU A 145 4.32 4.06 -7.72
C GLU A 145 4.69 4.81 -6.44
N LYS A 146 5.82 4.44 -5.83
CA LYS A 146 6.42 5.22 -4.73
C LYS A 146 6.97 6.57 -5.21
N LEU A 147 7.16 6.71 -6.52
CA LEU A 147 7.52 7.95 -7.20
C LEU A 147 6.61 9.12 -6.79
N ASN A 148 5.31 8.85 -6.52
CA ASN A 148 4.36 9.87 -6.08
C ASN A 148 4.83 10.61 -4.81
N LEU A 149 5.60 9.96 -3.93
CA LEU A 149 6.18 10.60 -2.74
C LEU A 149 7.27 11.60 -3.11
N ALA A 150 8.05 11.31 -4.15
CA ALA A 150 9.07 12.23 -4.68
C ALA A 150 8.44 13.40 -5.43
N LEU A 151 7.39 13.15 -6.22
CA LEU A 151 6.66 14.20 -6.93
C LEU A 151 6.06 15.23 -5.98
N PHE A 152 5.64 14.82 -4.78
CA PHE A 152 5.14 15.75 -3.76
C PHE A 152 6.23 16.74 -3.31
N HIS A 153 7.49 16.31 -3.24
CA HIS A 153 8.61 17.13 -2.80
C HIS A 153 9.35 17.85 -3.94
N HIS A 154 8.98 17.54 -5.19
CA HIS A 154 9.67 18.10 -6.34
C HIS A 154 9.38 19.61 -6.49
N HIS A 155 10.43 20.43 -6.48
CA HIS A 155 10.32 21.91 -6.45
C HIS A 155 9.49 22.48 -7.62
N ILE A 156 9.56 21.89 -8.81
CA ILE A 156 8.76 22.31 -9.98
C ILE A 156 7.25 22.11 -9.76
N LEU A 157 6.87 21.14 -8.93
CA LEU A 157 5.47 20.81 -8.65
C LEU A 157 4.92 21.49 -7.39
N GLU A 158 5.71 22.30 -6.72
CA GLU A 158 5.28 22.96 -5.46
C GLU A 158 4.02 23.81 -5.66
N ASP A 159 3.99 24.66 -6.70
CA ASP A 159 2.84 25.51 -7.00
C ASP A 159 1.60 24.67 -7.33
N PHE A 160 1.77 23.59 -8.13
CA PHE A 160 0.68 22.65 -8.42
C PHE A 160 0.06 22.09 -7.13
N TRP A 161 0.87 21.63 -6.19
CA TRP A 161 0.37 21.09 -4.93
C TRP A 161 -0.32 22.16 -4.06
N ARG A 162 0.22 23.39 -4.03
CA ARG A 162 -0.36 24.51 -3.29
C ARG A 162 -1.70 24.98 -3.86
N GLU A 163 -1.89 24.89 -5.17
CA GLU A 163 -3.14 25.25 -5.84
C GLU A 163 -4.22 24.17 -5.71
N ASN A 164 -3.82 22.89 -5.72
CA ASN A 164 -4.75 21.76 -5.75
C ASN A 164 -5.06 21.14 -4.38
N LEU A 165 -4.34 21.52 -3.33
CA LEU A 165 -4.55 21.05 -1.97
C LEU A 165 -5.01 22.19 -1.06
N SER A 166 -5.87 21.88 -0.08
CA SER A 166 -6.11 22.84 0.99
C SER A 166 -4.81 23.14 1.74
N LYS A 167 -4.68 24.36 2.30
CA LYS A 167 -3.52 24.73 3.11
C LYS A 167 -3.26 23.75 4.27
N GLN A 168 -4.34 23.20 4.85
CA GLN A 168 -4.25 22.22 5.92
C GLN A 168 -3.71 20.88 5.40
N SER A 169 -4.28 20.37 4.30
CA SER A 169 -3.82 19.11 3.68
C SER A 169 -2.36 19.18 3.26
N TYR A 170 -1.95 20.29 2.61
CA TYR A 170 -0.55 20.50 2.23
C TYR A 170 0.40 20.44 3.44
N LYS A 171 0.04 21.14 4.54
CA LYS A 171 0.85 21.11 5.77
C LYS A 171 0.97 19.72 6.39
N VAL A 172 -0.12 18.95 6.39
CA VAL A 172 -0.12 17.59 6.93
C VAL A 172 0.75 16.68 6.06
N LEU A 173 0.57 16.72 4.73
CA LEU A 173 1.35 15.90 3.79
C LEU A 173 2.85 16.24 3.86
N ALA A 174 3.20 17.53 3.89
CA ALA A 174 4.59 17.98 4.04
C ALA A 174 5.24 17.53 5.36
N LYS A 175 4.45 17.26 6.40
CA LYS A 175 4.93 16.74 7.68
C LYS A 175 5.06 15.23 7.72
N VAL A 176 4.17 14.50 7.02
CA VAL A 176 4.10 13.03 7.13
C VAL A 176 4.80 12.29 6.00
N ILE A 177 4.99 12.95 4.84
CA ILE A 177 5.76 12.37 3.73
C ILE A 177 7.24 12.73 3.95
N PRO A 178 8.13 11.75 4.19
CA PRO A 178 9.57 12.03 4.29
C PRO A 178 10.10 12.61 2.99
N GLN A 179 11.13 13.46 3.08
CA GLN A 179 11.79 14.01 1.89
C GLN A 179 12.22 12.87 0.97
N THR A 180 11.81 12.94 -0.27
CA THR A 180 11.98 11.88 -1.27
C THR A 180 12.41 12.49 -2.59
N TRP A 181 13.33 11.83 -3.29
CA TRP A 181 13.86 12.24 -4.59
C TRP A 181 13.74 11.09 -5.58
N VAL A 182 13.65 11.43 -6.87
CA VAL A 182 13.72 10.48 -7.97
C VAL A 182 15.17 10.26 -8.34
N MET A 183 15.65 9.02 -8.36
CA MET A 183 16.98 8.69 -8.84
C MET A 183 16.93 8.49 -10.37
N ASP A 184 16.88 9.61 -11.09
CA ASP A 184 16.87 9.65 -12.55
C ASP A 184 18.26 10.15 -13.05
N PRO A 185 19.05 9.32 -13.74
CA PRO A 185 20.40 9.65 -14.19
C PRO A 185 20.38 10.47 -15.49
N VAL A 186 19.73 11.63 -15.48
CA VAL A 186 19.71 12.55 -16.62
C VAL A 186 21.00 13.36 -16.72
N GLU A 187 21.44 13.63 -17.95
CA GLU A 187 22.53 14.58 -18.19
C GLU A 187 22.10 15.99 -17.81
N LEU A 188 22.87 16.63 -16.95
CA LEU A 188 22.59 17.98 -16.50
C LEU A 188 23.29 19.03 -17.40
N PRO A 189 22.64 20.19 -17.63
CA PRO A 189 23.30 21.34 -18.22
C PRO A 189 24.52 21.79 -17.39
N PRO A 190 25.51 22.47 -18.02
CA PRO A 190 26.64 23.01 -17.29
C PRO A 190 26.21 23.87 -16.08
N ASN A 191 26.86 23.66 -14.93
CA ASN A 191 26.57 24.31 -13.65
C ASN A 191 25.21 23.98 -13.01
N ALA A 192 24.42 23.07 -13.55
CA ALA A 192 23.24 22.55 -12.90
C ALA A 192 23.62 21.52 -11.82
N VAL A 193 22.76 21.38 -10.82
CA VAL A 193 22.89 20.39 -9.74
C VAL A 193 21.61 19.57 -9.68
N LEU A 194 21.72 18.34 -9.16
CA LEU A 194 20.55 17.51 -8.90
C LEU A 194 19.73 18.09 -7.74
N ASP A 195 18.42 17.94 -7.84
CA ASP A 195 17.54 17.98 -6.66
C ASP A 195 17.80 16.70 -5.85
N ALA A 196 18.69 16.76 -4.89
CA ALA A 196 19.25 15.63 -4.16
C ALA A 196 19.81 16.08 -2.79
N PRO A 197 20.06 15.15 -1.85
CA PRO A 197 20.74 15.51 -0.61
C PRO A 197 22.15 16.02 -0.84
N LEU A 198 22.62 16.91 0.04
CA LEU A 198 24.00 17.39 0.03
C LEU A 198 24.95 16.31 0.53
N ILE A 199 26.10 16.18 -0.11
CA ILE A 199 27.22 15.31 0.33
C ILE A 199 28.42 16.19 0.68
N GLY A 200 28.94 16.07 1.90
CA GLY A 200 29.99 16.96 2.42
C GLY A 200 29.57 18.44 2.39
N SER A 201 28.27 18.73 2.61
CA SER A 201 27.67 20.07 2.51
C SER A 201 27.70 20.68 1.11
N LYS A 202 27.90 19.89 0.06
CA LYS A 202 27.92 20.32 -1.34
C LYS A 202 26.78 19.65 -2.13
N PRO A 203 26.15 20.36 -3.07
CA PRO A 203 25.22 19.73 -3.99
C PRO A 203 25.96 18.72 -4.89
N ILE A 204 25.24 17.71 -5.33
CA ILE A 204 25.74 16.70 -6.27
C ILE A 204 25.21 16.97 -7.67
N THR A 205 25.99 16.56 -8.67
CA THR A 205 25.66 16.69 -10.09
C THR A 205 25.42 15.35 -10.74
N ASP A 206 25.70 14.27 -10.03
CA ASP A 206 25.51 12.90 -10.48
C ASP A 206 25.16 12.00 -9.29
N TRP A 207 24.25 11.04 -9.49
CA TRP A 207 23.81 10.14 -8.45
C TRP A 207 24.93 9.24 -7.90
N SER A 208 25.96 8.92 -8.70
CA SER A 208 27.10 8.12 -8.25
C SER A 208 27.88 8.79 -7.11
N GLN A 209 27.81 10.11 -6.98
CA GLN A 209 28.47 10.85 -5.89
C GLN A 209 27.90 10.49 -4.51
N LEU A 210 26.70 9.91 -4.43
CA LEU A 210 26.15 9.36 -3.17
C LEU A 210 27.02 8.23 -2.58
N ILE A 211 27.88 7.60 -3.37
CA ILE A 211 28.83 6.56 -2.92
C ILE A 211 29.80 7.14 -1.88
N GLU A 212 30.17 8.41 -2.04
CA GLU A 212 31.08 9.11 -1.13
C GLU A 212 30.44 9.57 0.17
N ALA A 213 29.13 9.43 0.30
CA ALA A 213 28.40 9.82 1.51
C ALA A 213 28.96 9.08 2.74
N SER A 214 29.24 9.83 3.81
CA SER A 214 29.61 9.28 5.11
C SER A 214 28.46 8.47 5.70
N LYS A 215 28.75 7.59 6.66
CA LYS A 215 27.71 6.79 7.33
C LYS A 215 26.59 7.65 7.97
N LYS A 216 26.89 8.87 8.39
CA LYS A 216 25.94 9.81 8.95
C LYS A 216 25.03 10.40 7.85
N GLU A 217 25.58 10.72 6.70
CA GLU A 217 24.84 11.24 5.54
C GLU A 217 23.99 10.17 4.88
N ARG A 218 24.34 8.88 5.01
CA ARG A 218 23.56 7.74 4.52
C ARG A 218 22.33 7.41 5.40
N ASN A 219 21.78 8.37 6.15
CA ASN A 219 20.47 8.19 6.81
C ASN A 219 19.33 8.27 5.78
N LEU A 220 19.46 7.46 4.75
CA LEU A 220 18.65 7.42 3.53
C LEU A 220 18.22 5.99 3.23
N ILE A 221 17.14 5.86 2.46
CA ILE A 221 16.64 4.57 1.96
C ILE A 221 16.54 4.65 0.44
N ILE A 222 17.05 3.64 -0.26
CA ILE A 222 16.81 3.42 -1.68
C ILE A 222 15.72 2.34 -1.82
N LYS A 223 14.76 2.57 -2.73
CA LYS A 223 13.65 1.66 -3.03
C LYS A 223 13.32 1.69 -4.52
N ILE A 224 12.98 0.55 -5.11
CA ILE A 224 12.32 0.53 -6.42
C ILE A 224 10.93 1.20 -6.28
N SER A 225 10.56 2.04 -7.24
CA SER A 225 9.31 2.79 -7.19
C SER A 225 8.08 1.88 -7.32
N GLY A 226 7.95 1.18 -8.42
CA GLY A 226 6.82 0.29 -8.72
C GLY A 226 7.15 -0.64 -9.88
N PHE A 227 6.16 -1.33 -10.42
CA PHE A 227 6.26 -2.16 -11.62
C PHE A 227 7.41 -3.19 -11.64
N HIS A 228 7.78 -3.72 -10.49
CA HIS A 228 8.83 -4.71 -10.34
C HIS A 228 8.49 -5.65 -9.20
N GLU A 229 8.76 -6.93 -9.37
CA GLU A 229 8.49 -7.97 -8.36
C GLU A 229 9.11 -7.69 -6.99
N SER A 230 10.22 -6.94 -6.94
CA SER A 230 10.88 -6.53 -5.71
C SER A 230 10.32 -5.23 -5.12
N ALA A 231 9.34 -4.58 -5.75
CA ALA A 231 8.81 -3.30 -5.28
C ALA A 231 7.98 -3.41 -3.99
N TRP A 232 7.56 -4.60 -3.61
CA TRP A 232 6.76 -4.86 -2.42
C TRP A 232 7.48 -5.75 -1.38
N GLY A 233 6.91 -5.91 -0.20
CA GLY A 233 7.45 -6.78 0.85
C GLY A 233 8.83 -6.39 1.40
N ALA A 234 9.26 -5.14 1.17
CA ALA A 234 10.58 -4.61 1.54
C ALA A 234 11.77 -5.31 0.84
N ARG A 235 11.53 -6.04 -0.27
CA ARG A 235 12.56 -6.81 -0.98
C ARG A 235 13.65 -5.93 -1.62
N SER A 236 13.30 -4.71 -2.08
CA SER A 236 14.24 -3.76 -2.73
C SER A 236 14.73 -2.65 -1.80
N VAL A 237 14.55 -2.80 -0.48
CA VAL A 237 14.88 -1.73 0.46
C VAL A 237 16.35 -1.81 0.89
N THR A 238 17.12 -0.79 0.53
CA THR A 238 18.49 -0.60 1.04
C THR A 238 18.53 0.58 2.01
N LEU A 239 18.80 0.29 3.28
CA LEU A 239 18.97 1.30 4.32
C LEU A 239 20.46 1.71 4.41
N GLY A 240 20.80 2.90 3.95
CA GLY A 240 22.18 3.35 3.79
C GLY A 240 22.98 3.41 5.09
N SER A 241 22.36 3.82 6.20
CA SER A 241 23.03 3.84 7.52
C SER A 241 23.32 2.44 8.08
N ASP A 242 22.68 1.39 7.56
CA ASP A 242 22.82 0.00 8.01
C ASP A 242 23.62 -0.87 7.04
N SER A 243 23.78 -0.40 5.82
CA SER A 243 24.53 -1.09 4.76
C SER A 243 26.05 -0.91 4.93
N SER A 244 26.81 -1.91 4.49
CA SER A 244 28.25 -1.73 4.24
C SER A 244 28.47 -0.67 3.15
N ARG A 245 29.72 -0.18 2.97
CA ARG A 245 30.02 0.74 1.86
C ARG A 245 29.78 0.06 0.51
N ALA A 246 30.15 -1.19 0.39
CA ALA A 246 30.00 -1.96 -0.85
C ALA A 246 28.52 -2.20 -1.20
N ASP A 247 27.69 -2.56 -0.22
CA ASP A 247 26.24 -2.75 -0.45
C ASP A 247 25.56 -1.43 -0.84
N TRP A 248 25.96 -0.32 -0.21
CA TRP A 248 25.46 1.01 -0.54
C TRP A 248 25.82 1.43 -1.96
N GLU A 249 27.09 1.25 -2.34
CA GLU A 249 27.59 1.48 -3.70
C GLU A 249 26.82 0.62 -4.71
N SER A 250 26.69 -0.69 -4.43
CA SER A 250 25.94 -1.60 -5.29
C SER A 250 24.48 -1.14 -5.49
N ALA A 251 23.81 -0.70 -4.42
CA ALA A 251 22.43 -0.22 -4.51
C ALA A 251 22.30 1.05 -5.36
N ILE A 252 23.26 1.97 -5.27
CA ILE A 252 23.29 3.19 -6.10
C ILE A 252 23.52 2.83 -7.57
N GLN A 253 24.51 1.98 -7.85
CA GLN A 253 24.81 1.55 -9.22
C GLN A 253 23.62 0.81 -9.84
N GLN A 254 22.95 -0.05 -9.06
CA GLN A 254 21.75 -0.72 -9.51
C GLN A 254 20.63 0.29 -9.84
N ALA A 255 20.38 1.28 -8.97
CA ALA A 255 19.37 2.29 -9.20
C ALA A 255 19.62 3.09 -10.48
N ILE A 256 20.87 3.47 -10.74
CA ILE A 256 21.29 4.18 -11.96
C ILE A 256 21.11 3.28 -13.19
N THR A 257 21.58 2.04 -13.14
CA THR A 257 21.57 1.12 -14.30
C THR A 257 20.14 0.72 -14.67
N MET A 258 19.25 0.59 -13.69
CA MET A 258 17.86 0.18 -13.93
C MET A 258 16.91 1.35 -14.25
N ALA A 259 17.37 2.58 -14.28
CA ALA A 259 16.49 3.75 -14.37
C ALA A 259 15.56 3.72 -15.59
N ASP A 260 16.02 3.23 -16.74
CA ASP A 260 15.22 3.12 -17.96
C ASP A 260 14.06 2.11 -17.85
N THR A 261 14.15 1.15 -16.95
CA THR A 261 13.16 0.07 -16.80
C THR A 261 12.40 0.13 -15.48
N SER A 262 13.05 0.57 -14.42
CA SER A 262 12.50 0.59 -13.07
C SER A 262 13.14 1.69 -12.24
N LEU A 263 12.51 2.86 -12.22
CA LEU A 263 12.97 3.99 -11.42
C LEU A 263 13.06 3.63 -9.93
N HIS A 264 14.08 4.16 -9.28
CA HIS A 264 14.25 4.11 -7.85
C HIS A 264 13.95 5.49 -7.23
N ILE A 265 13.54 5.47 -5.99
CA ILE A 265 13.48 6.65 -5.14
C ILE A 265 14.55 6.58 -4.06
N LEU A 266 15.09 7.74 -3.74
CA LEU A 266 15.89 7.98 -2.55
C LEU A 266 15.02 8.73 -1.54
N GLN A 267 14.98 8.28 -0.30
CA GLN A 267 14.12 8.86 0.72
C GLN A 267 14.87 9.01 2.05
N THR A 268 14.62 10.07 2.81
CA THR A 268 15.13 10.18 4.17
C THR A 268 14.59 9.06 5.04
N TYR A 269 15.46 8.49 5.88
CA TYR A 269 15.04 7.46 6.84
C TYR A 269 14.54 8.09 8.13
N GLU A 270 13.24 8.00 8.33
CA GLU A 270 12.61 8.38 9.60
C GLU A 270 12.61 7.20 10.56
N LYS A 271 13.24 7.38 11.72
CA LYS A 271 13.32 6.33 12.73
C LYS A 271 11.96 6.11 13.38
N PRO A 272 11.37 4.91 13.28
CA PRO A 272 10.11 4.61 13.95
C PRO A 272 10.21 4.83 15.45
N LYS A 273 9.13 5.38 16.05
CA LYS A 273 9.03 5.56 17.50
C LYS A 273 9.17 4.22 18.20
N ARG A 274 9.97 4.18 19.26
CA ARG A 274 10.03 3.04 20.17
C ARG A 274 8.99 3.19 21.26
N LEU A 275 8.37 2.07 21.63
CA LEU A 275 7.43 1.99 22.75
C LEU A 275 7.51 0.63 23.42
N ARG A 276 6.98 0.54 24.63
CA ARG A 276 6.79 -0.72 25.34
C ARG A 276 5.32 -1.09 25.30
N HIS A 277 5.04 -2.37 24.98
CA HIS A 277 3.68 -2.90 24.92
C HIS A 277 3.66 -4.33 25.45
N PRO A 278 2.65 -4.72 26.24
CA PRO A 278 2.49 -6.09 26.66
C PRO A 278 2.11 -6.98 25.47
N VAL A 279 2.77 -8.11 25.33
CA VAL A 279 2.53 -9.08 24.25
C VAL A 279 2.48 -10.49 24.87
N TYR A 280 1.53 -11.31 24.45
CA TYR A 280 1.49 -12.71 24.82
C TYR A 280 2.49 -13.52 24.00
N ARG A 281 3.17 -14.46 24.66
CA ARG A 281 3.95 -15.51 24.00
C ARG A 281 3.07 -16.71 23.68
N ASP A 282 3.60 -17.65 22.90
CA ASP A 282 2.90 -18.87 22.52
C ASP A 282 2.50 -19.75 23.73
N ASP A 283 3.25 -19.66 24.83
CA ASP A 283 2.96 -20.34 26.10
C ASP A 283 1.90 -19.62 26.95
N GLY A 284 1.31 -18.52 26.46
CA GLY A 284 0.34 -17.69 27.16
C GLY A 284 0.94 -16.72 28.18
N SER A 285 2.26 -16.71 28.39
CA SER A 285 2.91 -15.74 29.27
C SER A 285 2.95 -14.34 28.69
N LEU A 286 2.80 -13.33 29.55
CA LEU A 286 2.84 -11.93 29.17
C LEU A 286 4.26 -11.38 29.34
N TYR A 287 4.78 -10.68 28.32
CA TYR A 287 6.04 -9.95 28.45
C TYR A 287 5.92 -8.54 27.88
N GLN A 288 6.78 -7.64 28.33
CA GLN A 288 6.85 -6.27 27.83
C GLN A 288 7.79 -6.21 26.64
N MET A 289 7.24 -6.10 25.42
CA MET A 289 8.03 -5.94 24.23
C MET A 289 8.49 -4.48 24.12
N GLU A 290 9.81 -4.26 24.05
CA GLU A 290 10.34 -3.02 23.49
C GLU A 290 10.33 -3.11 21.97
N GLY A 291 9.51 -2.32 21.33
CA GLY A 291 9.26 -2.44 19.89
C GLY A 291 9.30 -1.12 19.16
N ARG A 292 9.27 -1.22 17.85
CA ARG A 292 9.08 -0.11 16.90
C ARG A 292 7.71 -0.23 16.28
N LEU A 293 7.00 0.89 16.23
CA LEU A 293 5.62 0.95 15.77
C LEU A 293 5.55 1.43 14.32
N ARG A 294 4.70 0.74 13.52
CA ARG A 294 4.16 1.20 12.24
C ARG A 294 2.64 1.23 12.32
N LEU A 295 2.02 2.29 11.82
CA LEU A 295 0.58 2.40 11.65
C LEU A 295 0.24 2.31 10.15
N CYS A 296 -0.75 1.52 9.82
CA CYS A 296 -1.34 1.42 8.48
C CYS A 296 -2.79 1.90 8.55
N PRO A 297 -3.06 3.19 8.32
CA PRO A 297 -4.43 3.71 8.25
C PRO A 297 -5.07 3.30 6.92
N TYR A 298 -6.34 2.91 6.97
CA TYR A 298 -7.16 2.58 5.81
C TYR A 298 -8.16 3.71 5.58
N TYR A 299 -8.00 4.40 4.46
CA TYR A 299 -8.91 5.43 4.02
C TYR A 299 -9.79 4.88 2.90
N PHE A 300 -11.10 4.99 3.08
CA PHE A 300 -12.07 4.66 2.04
C PHE A 300 -12.67 5.94 1.46
N VAL A 301 -12.82 5.95 0.13
CA VAL A 301 -13.31 7.13 -0.58
C VAL A 301 -14.81 6.98 -0.84
N ASP A 302 -15.58 7.90 -0.28
CA ASP A 302 -16.97 8.12 -0.60
C ASP A 302 -17.03 9.03 -1.83
N GLU A 303 -17.12 8.45 -3.04
CA GLU A 303 -17.07 9.21 -4.29
C GLU A 303 -18.25 10.20 -4.46
N PRO A 304 -19.50 9.86 -4.12
CA PRO A 304 -20.60 10.79 -4.20
C PRO A 304 -20.37 12.10 -3.42
N ASN A 305 -19.67 12.02 -2.28
CA ASN A 305 -19.38 13.15 -1.42
C ASN A 305 -17.94 13.70 -1.61
N ASN A 306 -17.13 13.03 -2.44
CA ASN A 306 -15.70 13.33 -2.63
C ASN A 306 -14.93 13.44 -1.28
N GLU A 307 -15.21 12.53 -0.36
CA GLU A 307 -14.68 12.50 0.99
C GLU A 307 -13.89 11.20 1.23
N ALA A 308 -12.72 11.33 1.84
CA ALA A 308 -11.94 10.18 2.32
C ALA A 308 -12.16 10.00 3.82
N LYS A 309 -12.68 8.83 4.23
CA LYS A 309 -12.92 8.49 5.63
C LYS A 309 -11.90 7.49 6.14
N LEU A 310 -11.41 7.72 7.36
CA LEU A 310 -10.55 6.78 8.05
C LEU A 310 -11.42 5.68 8.65
N GLU A 311 -11.34 4.47 8.08
CA GLU A 311 -12.22 3.35 8.45
C GLU A 311 -11.51 2.25 9.25
N GLY A 312 -10.22 2.37 9.46
CA GLY A 312 -9.46 1.45 10.30
C GLY A 312 -7.98 1.75 10.36
N ILE A 313 -7.31 1.25 11.39
CA ILE A 313 -5.85 1.35 11.53
C ILE A 313 -5.30 0.03 12.04
N LEU A 314 -4.36 -0.56 11.29
CA LEU A 314 -3.57 -1.69 11.77
C LEU A 314 -2.26 -1.17 12.37
N ALA A 315 -2.04 -1.40 13.65
CA ALA A 315 -0.76 -1.18 14.29
C ALA A 315 0.10 -2.45 14.19
N THR A 316 1.36 -2.29 13.80
CA THR A 316 2.37 -3.36 13.79
C THR A 316 3.49 -2.97 14.72
N LEU A 317 3.72 -3.74 15.76
CA LEU A 317 4.82 -3.57 16.70
C LEU A 317 5.84 -4.67 16.49
N CYS A 318 7.05 -4.31 16.04
CA CYS A 318 8.18 -5.23 15.87
C CYS A 318 9.24 -4.99 16.95
N PRO A 319 10.02 -6.04 17.33
CA PRO A 319 11.15 -5.88 18.24
C PRO A 319 12.08 -4.73 17.84
N ALA A 320 12.59 -4.00 18.83
CA ALA A 320 13.32 -2.74 18.63
C ALA A 320 14.66 -2.88 17.86
N ASP A 321 15.22 -4.08 17.78
CA ASP A 321 16.41 -4.42 16.99
C ASP A 321 16.10 -4.50 15.49
N LYS A 322 14.84 -4.73 15.10
CA LYS A 322 14.42 -4.70 13.70
C LYS A 322 14.31 -3.26 13.20
N LYS A 323 15.03 -2.93 12.14
CA LYS A 323 15.01 -1.59 11.52
C LYS A 323 13.91 -1.44 10.48
N ILE A 324 13.60 -2.53 9.76
CA ILE A 324 12.48 -2.60 8.83
C ILE A 324 11.31 -3.26 9.55
N ILE A 325 10.19 -2.54 9.66
CA ILE A 325 8.99 -3.04 10.33
C ILE A 325 8.17 -3.82 9.32
N HIS A 326 8.10 -5.14 9.53
CA HIS A 326 7.34 -6.06 8.69
C HIS A 326 6.49 -6.98 9.57
N GLY A 327 5.20 -7.15 9.21
CA GLY A 327 4.22 -7.86 10.04
C GLY A 327 4.28 -9.39 10.02
N MET A 328 5.21 -10.00 9.25
CA MET A 328 5.15 -11.46 8.99
C MET A 328 5.82 -12.32 10.05
N LYS A 329 6.74 -11.80 10.85
CA LYS A 329 7.46 -12.57 11.89
C LYS A 329 7.75 -11.70 13.09
N ASP A 330 7.59 -12.28 14.30
CA ASP A 330 7.90 -11.66 15.59
C ASP A 330 7.22 -10.30 15.81
N ALA A 331 6.09 -10.04 15.15
CA ALA A 331 5.35 -8.80 15.27
C ALA A 331 4.05 -9.02 16.03
N ALA A 332 3.70 -8.07 16.89
CA ALA A 332 2.34 -7.97 17.42
C ALA A 332 1.51 -7.09 16.50
N LEU A 333 0.33 -7.59 16.10
CA LEU A 333 -0.65 -6.86 15.29
C LEU A 333 -1.82 -6.46 16.20
N LEU A 334 -2.16 -5.19 16.19
CA LEU A 334 -3.07 -4.60 17.17
C LEU A 334 -4.03 -3.63 16.47
N PRO A 335 -5.29 -3.52 16.94
CA PRO A 335 -6.16 -2.42 16.57
C PRO A 335 -5.70 -1.12 17.25
N CYS A 336 -6.26 0.01 16.83
CA CYS A 336 -6.01 1.32 17.44
C CYS A 336 -7.29 1.85 18.08
N VAL A 337 -7.15 2.50 19.22
CA VAL A 337 -8.22 3.26 19.87
C VAL A 337 -8.11 4.73 19.53
N GLU A 338 -9.24 5.42 19.50
CA GLU A 338 -9.25 6.88 19.43
C GLU A 338 -8.65 7.47 20.70
N ALA A 339 -7.83 8.50 20.55
CA ALA A 339 -7.32 9.23 21.70
C ALA A 339 -8.46 10.05 22.33
N SER A 340 -8.71 9.82 23.61
CA SER A 340 -9.64 10.61 24.42
C SER A 340 -9.14 12.04 24.64
#